data_7e825f305910a45a3466292414a8ffa5
#
_entry.id   7e825f305910a45a3466292414a8ffa5
#
_cell.length_a   1.000
_cell.length_b   1.000
_cell.length_c   1.000
_cell.angle_alpha   90.00
_cell.angle_beta   90.00
_cell.angle_gamma   90.00
#
_symmetry.space_group_name_H-M   'P 1'
#
loop_
_entity.id
_entity.type
_entity.pdbx_description
1 polymer ?
#
loop_
_entity_poly.entity_id
_entity_poly.type
_entity_poly.pdbx_seq_one_letter_code
_entity_poly.pdbx_strand_id
1 'polypeptide(L)'
;SLEYADAVRSLDADRWGATWTDDARWVLGPDREVAGRDAIVELWRTAISKYTTVVQLYQACTFDVDGDTATGRCTLVELNVLADGSRKFLAGHCDDSYRRTPDGWRFTSRELTRYYAGTPDLLGEFFG
;
A
#
# COMPACT_ATOMS: atom_id res chain seq x y z
N SER A 1 2.86 1.12 7.90
CA SER A 1 3.98 1.00 8.82
C SER A 1 5.27 1.53 8.20
N LEU A 2 6.23 1.89 9.04
CA LEU A 2 7.52 2.41 8.59
C LEU A 2 8.27 1.38 7.71
N GLU A 3 8.28 0.10 8.12
CA GLU A 3 8.93 -0.96 7.36
C GLU A 3 8.30 -1.13 5.97
N TYR A 4 7.00 -1.06 5.87
CA TYR A 4 6.28 -1.12 4.60
C TYR A 4 6.69 0.05 3.69
N ALA A 5 6.66 1.27 4.21
CA ALA A 5 6.99 2.47 3.45
C ALA A 5 8.46 2.48 3.01
N ASP A 6 9.37 2.02 3.87
CA ASP A 6 10.78 1.89 3.54
C ASP A 6 11.03 0.86 2.44
N ALA A 7 10.32 -0.28 2.50
CA ALA A 7 10.41 -1.31 1.47
C ALA A 7 9.90 -0.80 0.12
N VAL A 8 8.81 -0.05 0.13
CA VAL A 8 8.30 0.60 -1.09
C VAL A 8 9.32 1.60 -1.63
N ARG A 9 9.87 2.44 -0.77
CA ARG A 9 10.85 3.46 -1.17
C ARG A 9 12.10 2.84 -1.79
N SER A 10 12.51 1.67 -1.29
CA SER A 10 13.67 0.93 -1.80
C SER A 10 13.33 0.03 -2.98
N LEU A 11 12.07 -0.09 -3.36
CA LEU A 11 11.57 -1.02 -4.39
C LEU A 11 11.99 -2.47 -4.10
N ASP A 12 12.00 -2.84 -2.82
CA ASP A 12 12.45 -4.15 -2.34
C ASP A 12 11.24 -5.07 -2.14
N ALA A 13 11.02 -5.95 -3.12
CA ALA A 13 9.85 -6.84 -3.11
C ALA A 13 9.88 -7.86 -1.97
N ASP A 14 11.06 -8.34 -1.58
CA ASP A 14 11.18 -9.32 -0.51
C ASP A 14 10.84 -8.68 0.85
N ARG A 15 11.40 -7.51 1.14
CA ARG A 15 11.06 -6.75 2.35
C ARG A 15 9.59 -6.35 2.38
N TRP A 16 9.07 -5.88 1.27
CA TRP A 16 7.67 -5.49 1.16
C TRP A 16 6.75 -6.70 1.37
N GLY A 17 7.05 -7.82 0.73
CA GLY A 17 6.28 -9.06 0.88
C GLY A 17 6.27 -9.57 2.31
N ALA A 18 7.38 -9.43 3.04
CA ALA A 18 7.49 -9.85 4.43
C ALA A 18 6.59 -9.06 5.38
N THR A 19 6.03 -7.92 4.98
CA THR A 19 5.06 -7.17 5.78
C THR A 19 3.65 -7.75 5.76
N TRP A 20 3.40 -8.75 4.92
CA TRP A 20 2.11 -9.40 4.72
C TRP A 20 2.11 -10.81 5.32
N THR A 21 0.94 -11.26 5.79
CA THR A 21 0.74 -12.68 6.16
C THR A 21 0.60 -13.53 4.90
N ASP A 22 0.79 -14.86 5.05
CA ASP A 22 0.67 -15.81 3.92
C ASP A 22 -0.70 -15.75 3.25
N ASP A 23 -1.74 -15.56 4.06
CA ASP A 23 -3.14 -15.58 3.65
C ASP A 23 -3.73 -14.17 3.45
N ALA A 24 -2.88 -13.17 3.30
CA ALA A 24 -3.29 -11.78 3.23
C ALA A 24 -4.15 -11.46 2.00
N ARG A 25 -4.90 -10.37 2.08
CA ARG A 25 -5.75 -9.85 1.01
C ARG A 25 -5.43 -8.39 0.75
N TRP A 26 -5.28 -8.05 -0.51
CA TRP A 26 -5.02 -6.67 -0.94
C TRP A 26 -6.17 -6.22 -1.84
N VAL A 27 -6.94 -5.23 -1.39
CA VAL A 27 -8.08 -4.69 -2.11
C VAL A 27 -7.67 -3.33 -2.71
N LEU A 28 -7.64 -3.26 -4.03
CA LEU A 28 -7.16 -2.10 -4.78
C LEU A 28 -8.29 -1.27 -5.40
N GLY A 29 -9.52 -1.70 -5.20
CA GLY A 29 -10.72 -1.04 -5.69
C GLY A 29 -11.92 -1.96 -5.54
N PRO A 30 -13.14 -1.49 -5.89
CA PRO A 30 -14.38 -2.23 -5.64
C PRO A 30 -14.41 -3.64 -6.25
N ASP A 31 -13.77 -3.83 -7.40
CA ASP A 31 -13.78 -5.11 -8.13
C ASP A 31 -12.38 -5.70 -8.27
N ARG A 32 -11.43 -5.27 -7.44
CA ARG A 32 -10.05 -5.71 -7.58
C ARG A 32 -9.47 -6.13 -6.25
N GLU A 33 -9.41 -7.44 -6.04
CA GLU A 33 -8.85 -8.05 -4.86
C GLU A 33 -7.82 -9.12 -5.24
N VAL A 34 -6.70 -9.13 -4.53
CA VAL A 34 -5.66 -10.13 -4.68
C VAL A 34 -5.50 -10.86 -3.37
N ALA A 35 -5.58 -12.19 -3.41
CA ALA A 35 -5.50 -13.04 -2.22
C ALA A 35 -4.21 -13.85 -2.23
N GLY A 36 -3.55 -13.91 -1.06
CA GLY A 36 -2.32 -14.64 -0.83
C GLY A 36 -1.08 -13.81 -1.09
N ARG A 37 -0.06 -13.99 -0.21
CA ARG A 37 1.18 -13.21 -0.27
C ARG A 37 1.88 -13.34 -1.61
N ASP A 38 1.99 -14.55 -2.16
CA ASP A 38 2.73 -14.76 -3.41
C ASP A 38 2.09 -14.00 -4.57
N ALA A 39 0.77 -14.03 -4.68
CA ALA A 39 0.04 -13.29 -5.70
C ALA A 39 0.15 -11.77 -5.50
N ILE A 40 0.12 -11.32 -4.24
CA ILE A 40 0.28 -9.91 -3.88
C ILE A 40 1.67 -9.42 -4.29
N VAL A 41 2.72 -10.16 -3.96
CA VAL A 41 4.10 -9.80 -4.30
C VAL A 41 4.30 -9.78 -5.82
N GLU A 42 3.76 -10.75 -6.53
CA GLU A 42 3.90 -10.82 -7.99
C GLU A 42 3.21 -9.63 -8.67
N LEU A 43 2.00 -9.28 -8.23
CA LEU A 43 1.31 -8.11 -8.74
C LEU A 43 2.13 -6.83 -8.49
N TRP A 44 2.66 -6.69 -7.28
CA TRP A 44 3.46 -5.52 -6.92
C TRP A 44 4.75 -5.44 -7.74
N ARG A 45 5.45 -6.55 -7.93
CA ARG A 45 6.66 -6.59 -8.78
C ARG A 45 6.38 -6.07 -10.18
N THR A 46 5.29 -6.55 -10.78
CA THR A 46 4.88 -6.11 -12.12
C THR A 46 4.56 -4.62 -12.12
N ALA A 47 3.83 -4.15 -11.12
CA ALA A 47 3.46 -2.74 -11.01
C ALA A 47 4.68 -1.83 -10.86
N ILE A 48 5.60 -2.15 -9.93
CA ILE A 48 6.75 -1.29 -9.66
C ILE A 48 7.82 -1.34 -10.75
N SER A 49 7.79 -2.34 -11.63
CA SER A 49 8.73 -2.40 -12.75
C SER A 49 8.61 -1.18 -13.67
N LYS A 50 7.49 -0.47 -13.61
CA LYS A 50 7.24 0.75 -14.39
C LYS A 50 7.70 2.02 -13.69
N TYR A 51 8.13 1.94 -12.43
CA TYR A 51 8.48 3.11 -11.62
C TYR A 51 9.97 3.18 -11.36
N THR A 52 10.51 4.38 -11.32
CA THR A 52 11.86 4.66 -10.86
C THR A 52 11.88 5.21 -9.44
N THR A 53 10.78 5.83 -9.02
CA THR A 53 10.64 6.39 -7.68
C THR A 53 9.22 6.22 -7.19
N VAL A 54 9.07 5.71 -5.96
CA VAL A 54 7.80 5.66 -5.24
C VAL A 54 8.06 6.16 -3.82
N VAL A 55 7.37 7.24 -3.43
CA VAL A 55 7.44 7.80 -2.08
C VAL A 55 6.03 7.77 -1.50
N GLN A 56 5.88 7.08 -0.36
CA GLN A 56 4.63 7.02 0.37
C GLN A 56 4.74 7.83 1.66
N LEU A 57 3.79 8.73 1.86
CA LEU A 57 3.67 9.54 3.07
C LEU A 57 2.37 9.15 3.77
N TYR A 58 2.51 8.57 4.96
CA TYR A 58 1.37 8.19 5.77
C TYR A 58 1.14 9.24 6.86
N GLN A 59 -0.12 9.66 7.01
CA GLN A 59 -0.50 10.67 8.00
C GLN A 59 -1.80 10.25 8.69
N ALA A 60 -2.06 10.87 9.85
CA ALA A 60 -3.32 10.70 10.57
C ALA A 60 -3.73 9.24 10.72
N CYS A 61 -2.79 8.40 11.16
CA CYS A 61 -3.08 6.99 11.41
C CYS A 61 -3.78 6.81 12.75
N THR A 62 -4.81 5.97 12.74
CA THR A 62 -5.48 5.50 13.96
C THR A 62 -5.42 3.98 14.01
N PHE A 63 -5.30 3.43 15.22
CA PHE A 63 -5.21 1.99 15.41
C PHE A 63 -6.11 1.55 16.55
N ASP A 64 -6.68 0.36 16.42
CA ASP A 64 -7.48 -0.31 17.44
C ASP A 64 -6.92 -1.71 17.63
N VAL A 65 -6.32 -1.97 18.79
CA VAL A 65 -5.62 -3.22 19.08
C VAL A 65 -6.47 -4.07 19.99
N ASP A 66 -6.70 -5.33 19.62
CA ASP A 66 -7.42 -6.32 20.39
C ASP A 66 -6.61 -7.63 20.44
N GLY A 67 -5.80 -7.77 21.50
CA GLY A 67 -4.92 -8.94 21.66
C GLY A 67 -3.91 -9.05 20.52
N ASP A 68 -3.99 -10.13 19.76
CA ASP A 68 -3.07 -10.44 18.65
C ASP A 68 -3.56 -9.94 17.30
N THR A 69 -4.67 -9.19 17.28
CA THR A 69 -5.21 -8.57 16.07
C THR A 69 -5.33 -7.06 16.25
N ALA A 70 -5.33 -6.35 15.15
CA ALA A 70 -5.53 -4.91 15.14
C ALA A 70 -6.16 -4.47 13.83
N THR A 71 -6.84 -3.33 13.87
CA THR A 71 -7.30 -2.63 12.68
C THR A 71 -6.75 -1.22 12.71
N GLY A 72 -6.65 -0.58 11.56
CA GLY A 72 -6.17 0.78 11.48
C GLY A 72 -6.60 1.46 10.20
N ARG A 73 -6.57 2.78 10.23
CA ARG A 73 -6.76 3.61 9.03
C ARG A 73 -5.67 4.66 9.00
N CYS A 74 -5.01 4.78 7.85
CA CYS A 74 -4.03 5.83 7.60
C CYS A 74 -4.41 6.60 6.34
N THR A 75 -4.26 7.92 6.38
CA THR A 75 -4.26 8.70 5.15
C THR A 75 -2.91 8.52 4.46
N LEU A 76 -2.94 8.54 3.14
CA LEU A 76 -1.79 8.24 2.29
C LEU A 76 -1.67 9.26 1.19
N VAL A 77 -0.46 9.77 1.00
CA VAL A 77 -0.05 10.50 -0.20
C VAL A 77 1.10 9.75 -0.84
N GLU A 78 1.02 9.54 -2.14
CA GLU A 78 2.05 8.84 -2.88
C GLU A 78 2.54 9.69 -4.05
N LEU A 79 3.86 9.82 -4.14
CA LEU A 79 4.55 10.56 -5.20
C LEU A 79 5.33 9.58 -6.04
N ASN A 80 5.06 9.52 -7.33
CA ASN A 80 5.64 8.53 -8.22
C ASN A 80 6.30 9.15 -9.43
N VAL A 81 7.44 8.58 -9.82
CA VAL A 81 8.09 8.85 -11.11
C VAL A 81 8.14 7.54 -11.88
N LEU A 82 7.62 7.54 -13.10
CA LEU A 82 7.64 6.38 -13.98
C LEU A 82 8.95 6.35 -14.80
N ALA A 83 9.25 5.18 -15.36
CA ALA A 83 10.46 4.98 -16.16
C ALA A 83 10.50 5.89 -17.41
N ASP A 84 9.35 6.29 -17.95
CA ASP A 84 9.25 7.23 -19.07
C ASP A 84 9.38 8.71 -18.66
N GLY A 85 9.62 8.97 -17.37
CA GLY A 85 9.76 10.33 -16.82
C GLY A 85 8.44 10.98 -16.41
N SER A 86 7.31 10.36 -16.68
CA SER A 86 6.02 10.92 -16.25
C SER A 86 5.88 10.88 -14.74
N ARG A 87 5.00 11.73 -14.21
CA ARG A 87 4.77 11.90 -12.76
C ARG A 87 3.34 11.52 -12.43
N LYS A 88 3.18 10.84 -11.30
CA LYS A 88 1.86 10.52 -10.75
C LYS A 88 1.78 10.93 -9.29
N PHE A 89 0.59 11.37 -8.90
CA PHE A 89 0.25 11.70 -7.54
C PHE A 89 -1.00 10.92 -7.15
N LEU A 90 -0.98 10.34 -5.95
CA LEU A 90 -2.13 9.63 -5.40
C LEU A 90 -2.38 10.13 -3.99
N ALA A 91 -3.65 10.39 -3.67
CA ALA A 91 -4.09 10.67 -2.31
C ALA A 91 -5.27 9.78 -1.97
N GLY A 92 -5.30 9.28 -0.74
CA GLY A 92 -6.36 8.40 -0.30
C GLY A 92 -6.19 7.97 1.15
N HIS A 93 -6.86 6.88 1.50
CA HIS A 93 -6.62 6.22 2.78
C HIS A 93 -6.56 4.71 2.58
N CYS A 94 -5.91 4.05 3.52
CA CYS A 94 -5.91 2.59 3.62
C CYS A 94 -6.64 2.18 4.89
N ASP A 95 -7.54 1.22 4.77
CA ASP A 95 -8.13 0.49 5.88
C ASP A 95 -7.40 -0.84 6.00
N ASP A 96 -6.77 -1.08 7.14
CA ASP A 96 -5.84 -2.18 7.34
C ASP A 96 -6.30 -3.08 8.47
N SER A 97 -6.06 -4.38 8.31
CA SER A 97 -6.13 -5.36 9.39
C SER A 97 -4.75 -5.99 9.58
N TYR A 98 -4.42 -6.29 10.83
CA TYR A 98 -3.12 -6.80 11.22
C TYR A 98 -3.27 -8.01 12.13
N ARG A 99 -2.26 -8.88 12.11
CA ARG A 99 -2.09 -9.97 13.05
C ARG A 99 -0.68 -9.97 13.61
N ARG A 100 -0.56 -10.20 14.93
CA ARG A 100 0.75 -10.40 15.56
C ARG A 100 1.26 -11.79 15.18
N THR A 101 2.49 -11.84 14.70
CA THR A 101 3.20 -13.08 14.37
C THR A 101 4.48 -13.17 15.22
N PRO A 102 5.18 -14.32 15.24
CA PRO A 102 6.48 -14.41 15.92
C PRO A 102 7.50 -13.37 15.42
N ASP A 103 7.34 -12.89 14.18
CA ASP A 103 8.23 -11.89 13.56
C ASP A 103 7.68 -10.47 13.66
N GLY A 104 6.61 -10.26 14.43
CA GLY A 104 5.96 -8.96 14.62
C GLY A 104 4.61 -8.86 13.93
N TRP A 105 4.09 -7.63 13.89
CA TRP A 105 2.81 -7.34 13.26
C TRP A 105 2.92 -7.43 11.74
N ARG A 106 1.92 -8.06 11.10
CA ARG A 106 1.85 -8.20 9.64
C ARG A 106 0.44 -7.86 9.16
N PHE A 107 0.34 -7.31 7.95
CA PHE A 107 -0.95 -7.06 7.32
C PHE A 107 -1.64 -8.38 7.00
N THR A 108 -2.89 -8.52 7.44
CA THR A 108 -3.80 -9.58 6.98
C THR A 108 -4.68 -9.10 5.85
N SER A 109 -4.98 -7.80 5.82
CA SER A 109 -5.65 -7.18 4.68
C SER A 109 -5.30 -5.70 4.60
N ARG A 110 -5.37 -5.18 3.40
CA ARG A 110 -5.24 -3.74 3.14
C ARG A 110 -6.22 -3.36 2.04
N GLU A 111 -7.02 -2.34 2.29
CA GLU A 111 -7.96 -1.80 1.31
C GLU A 111 -7.66 -0.33 1.06
N LEU A 112 -7.38 -0.01 -0.20
CA LEU A 112 -7.10 1.36 -0.63
C LEU A 112 -8.39 2.03 -1.12
N THR A 113 -8.67 3.22 -0.60
CA THR A 113 -9.70 4.12 -1.11
C THR A 113 -9.00 5.36 -1.65
N ARG A 114 -9.14 5.63 -2.93
CA ARG A 114 -8.52 6.78 -3.58
C ARG A 114 -9.41 8.01 -3.48
N TYR A 115 -8.79 9.16 -3.17
CA TYR A 115 -9.44 10.48 -3.26
C TYR A 115 -9.07 11.15 -4.56
N TYR A 116 -7.82 11.02 -4.98
CA TYR A 116 -7.28 11.53 -6.22
C TYR A 116 -6.24 10.56 -6.76
N ALA A 117 -6.22 10.39 -8.07
CA ALA A 117 -5.15 9.72 -8.78
C ALA A 117 -4.95 10.39 -10.14
N GLY A 118 -3.71 10.75 -10.45
CA GLY A 118 -3.42 11.39 -11.72
C GLY A 118 -2.13 12.19 -11.67
N THR A 119 -2.10 13.24 -12.49
CA THR A 119 -0.93 14.13 -12.60
C THR A 119 -0.83 15.07 -11.41
N PRO A 120 0.40 15.51 -11.05
CA PRO A 120 0.60 16.40 -9.90
C PRO A 120 -0.04 17.79 -10.04
N ASP A 121 -0.44 18.19 -11.25
CA ASP A 121 -1.18 19.43 -11.49
C ASP A 121 -2.64 19.36 -11.05
N LEU A 122 -3.06 18.22 -10.54
CA LEU A 122 -4.42 17.94 -10.08
C LEU A 122 -5.48 17.96 -11.17
N LEU A 123 -5.07 17.78 -12.42
CA LEU A 123 -5.99 17.67 -13.56
C LEU A 123 -6.49 16.23 -13.76
N GLY A 124 -6.10 15.30 -12.90
CA GLY A 124 -6.59 13.94 -12.90
C GLY A 124 -7.95 13.81 -12.24
N GLU A 125 -8.29 12.60 -11.80
CA GLU A 125 -9.63 12.28 -11.32
C GLU A 125 -9.71 12.32 -9.79
N PHE A 126 -10.72 13.01 -9.27
CA PHE A 126 -11.12 12.96 -7.88
C PHE A 126 -12.28 11.97 -7.72
N PHE A 127 -12.19 11.10 -6.71
CA PHE A 127 -13.16 10.05 -6.42
C PHE A 127 -13.98 10.45 -5.18
N GLY A 128 -15.24 10.73 -5.38
CA GLY A 128 -16.14 11.12 -4.34
C GLY A 128 -15.96 12.53 -3.87
#